data_c40fe7711b2a504542750443b636eef2
#
_entry.id   c40fe7711b2a504542750443b636eef2
#
_cell.length_a   1.000
_cell.length_b   1.000
_cell.length_c   1.000
_cell.angle_alpha   90.00
_cell.angle_beta   90.00
_cell.angle_gamma   90.00
#
_symmetry.space_group_name_H-M   'P 1'
#
loop_
_entity.id
_entity.type
_entity.pdbx_description
1 polymer ?
#
loop_
_entity_poly.entity_id
_entity_poly.type
_entity_poly.pdbx_seq_one_letter_code
_entity_poly.pdbx_strand_id
1 'polypeptide(L)'
;MHAPAPVMDAGATIEHVASGRDAVLCLHGLTSTPYELRPVADALARRGLHVLAPRLLGHGSRPECLAHTRWTDWMASARLAFDRLADRHERVYIVGLSMGALLGVVLAHERGARCGGLVLMGTPLRLDTRTQLVLRLARRLPFIDAWPLVEKSDGPDVSDPGVAASMPSYDRVPLAAAASLIDGQEAALERLSRLRTPTLVLHGRNDHVAPVDNARRVISALRMPEKQLIIYPRSWHILPLDVESESVVRDTVAFIDAVRARGPCVPTDDPRRSITPAACAQETSP
;
A
#
# COMPACT_ATOMS: atom_id res chain seq x y z
N MET A 1 12.02 0.32 32.87
CA MET A 1 11.23 0.84 31.72
C MET A 1 12.17 1.71 30.90
N HIS A 2 12.54 1.32 29.68
CA HIS A 2 13.33 2.18 28.81
C HIS A 2 12.41 3.29 28.26
N ALA A 3 12.91 4.54 28.28
CA ALA A 3 12.20 5.64 27.64
C ALA A 3 11.94 5.30 26.16
N PRO A 4 10.77 5.67 25.60
CA PRO A 4 10.49 5.43 24.19
C PRO A 4 11.56 6.10 23.32
N ALA A 5 12.01 5.40 22.28
CA ALA A 5 12.99 5.95 21.36
C ALA A 5 12.44 7.24 20.70
N PRO A 6 13.28 8.29 20.53
CA PRO A 6 12.82 9.52 19.89
C PRO A 6 12.30 9.23 18.47
N VAL A 7 11.24 9.92 18.07
CA VAL A 7 10.70 9.86 16.71
C VAL A 7 11.60 10.69 15.79
N MET A 8 11.89 10.21 14.59
CA MET A 8 12.53 11.04 13.54
C MET A 8 11.61 12.22 13.23
N ASP A 9 12.14 13.45 13.13
CA ASP A 9 11.36 14.68 13.06
C ASP A 9 10.25 14.66 12.00
N ALA A 10 10.52 14.15 10.82
CA ALA A 10 9.52 14.02 9.75
C ALA A 10 8.83 12.64 9.70
N GLY A 11 9.13 11.74 10.65
CA GLY A 11 8.64 10.34 10.65
C GLY A 11 7.35 10.10 11.46
N ALA A 12 6.68 11.16 11.90
CA ALA A 12 5.47 11.06 12.70
C ALA A 12 4.26 10.58 11.88
N THR A 13 3.24 10.05 12.57
CA THR A 13 1.91 9.79 11.98
C THR A 13 1.36 11.07 11.36
N ILE A 14 0.82 10.95 10.13
CA ILE A 14 0.10 12.03 9.46
C ILE A 14 -1.39 11.76 9.63
N GLU A 15 -2.14 12.73 10.14
CA GLU A 15 -3.59 12.63 10.25
C GLU A 15 -4.24 13.95 9.86
N HIS A 16 -5.13 13.90 8.86
CA HIS A 16 -5.98 15.00 8.45
C HIS A 16 -7.43 14.62 8.75
N VAL A 17 -7.99 15.16 9.82
CA VAL A 17 -9.34 14.82 10.28
C VAL A 17 -10.39 15.49 9.41
N ALA A 18 -11.37 14.72 8.95
CA ALA A 18 -12.57 15.20 8.28
C ALA A 18 -13.79 14.40 8.71
N SER A 19 -14.98 15.00 8.64
CA SER A 19 -16.25 14.42 9.07
C SER A 19 -17.03 13.72 7.94
N GLY A 20 -16.42 13.51 6.76
CA GLY A 20 -17.06 12.85 5.62
C GLY A 20 -17.36 11.37 5.85
N ARG A 21 -18.12 10.76 4.93
CA ARG A 21 -18.47 9.32 4.98
C ARG A 21 -17.28 8.40 4.66
N ASP A 22 -16.25 8.93 4.05
CA ASP A 22 -15.13 8.19 3.50
C ASP A 22 -13.81 8.60 4.17
N ALA A 23 -12.93 7.63 4.40
CA ALA A 23 -11.59 7.85 4.91
C ALA A 23 -10.54 7.14 4.06
N VAL A 24 -9.27 7.51 4.23
CA VAL A 24 -8.13 6.87 3.58
C VAL A 24 -7.10 6.45 4.61
N LEU A 25 -6.67 5.20 4.52
CA LEU A 25 -5.52 4.66 5.25
C LEU A 25 -4.33 4.60 4.32
N CYS A 26 -3.25 5.30 4.67
CA CYS A 26 -1.98 5.30 3.93
C CYS A 26 -0.94 4.45 4.67
N LEU A 27 -0.37 3.42 4.02
CA LEU A 27 0.56 2.45 4.63
C LEU A 27 1.92 2.54 3.95
N HIS A 28 2.94 2.93 4.71
CA HIS A 28 4.31 3.12 4.22
C HIS A 28 5.11 1.82 4.09
N GLY A 29 6.30 1.92 3.46
CA GLY A 29 7.23 0.82 3.21
C GLY A 29 8.07 0.42 4.42
N LEU A 30 8.79 -0.72 4.28
CA LEU A 30 9.78 -1.18 5.25
C LEU A 30 10.93 -0.18 5.36
N THR A 31 11.41 0.08 6.57
CA THR A 31 12.48 1.04 6.92
C THR A 31 12.14 2.51 6.69
N SER A 32 10.96 2.83 6.18
CA SER A 32 10.49 4.16 5.88
C SER A 32 9.52 4.70 6.94
N THR A 33 8.82 5.79 6.63
CA THR A 33 7.88 6.47 7.51
C THR A 33 6.67 6.96 6.71
N PRO A 34 5.61 7.47 7.36
CA PRO A 34 4.48 8.10 6.66
C PRO A 34 4.87 9.23 5.70
N TYR A 35 6.05 9.81 5.87
CA TYR A 35 6.57 10.90 5.03
C TYR A 35 6.54 10.55 3.53
N GLU A 36 6.85 9.32 3.14
CA GLU A 36 6.87 8.92 1.73
C GLU A 36 5.50 8.99 1.04
N LEU A 37 4.41 8.96 1.81
CA LEU A 37 3.05 9.09 1.32
C LEU A 37 2.44 10.48 1.54
N ARG A 38 3.20 11.44 2.10
CA ARG A 38 2.72 12.80 2.41
C ARG A 38 2.08 13.50 1.21
N PRO A 39 2.67 13.53 0.00
CA PRO A 39 2.06 14.22 -1.15
C PRO A 39 0.67 13.66 -1.49
N VAL A 40 0.51 12.35 -1.40
CA VAL A 40 -0.77 11.66 -1.64
C VAL A 40 -1.75 11.94 -0.50
N ALA A 41 -1.31 11.85 0.75
CA ALA A 41 -2.13 12.10 1.94
C ALA A 41 -2.69 13.54 1.92
N ASP A 42 -1.84 14.53 1.68
CA ASP A 42 -2.23 15.93 1.61
C ASP A 42 -3.20 16.22 0.45
N ALA A 43 -3.00 15.58 -0.70
CA ALA A 43 -3.89 15.74 -1.85
C ALA A 43 -5.29 15.14 -1.58
N LEU A 44 -5.36 13.97 -0.96
CA LEU A 44 -6.62 13.34 -0.58
C LEU A 44 -7.34 14.12 0.53
N ALA A 45 -6.60 14.69 1.49
CA ALA A 45 -7.15 15.56 2.51
C ALA A 45 -7.79 16.83 1.91
N ARG A 46 -7.16 17.44 0.90
CA ARG A 46 -7.75 18.57 0.14
C ARG A 46 -9.05 18.20 -0.59
N ARG A 47 -9.30 16.89 -0.83
CA ARG A 47 -10.58 16.38 -1.37
C ARG A 47 -11.64 16.14 -0.29
N GLY A 48 -11.38 16.58 0.95
CA GLY A 48 -12.31 16.43 2.08
C GLY A 48 -12.37 15.02 2.67
N LEU A 49 -11.35 14.19 2.42
CA LEU A 49 -11.25 12.86 3.03
C LEU A 49 -10.54 12.94 4.39
N HIS A 50 -11.00 12.15 5.36
CA HIS A 50 -10.20 11.88 6.53
C HIS A 50 -9.04 10.97 6.14
N VAL A 51 -7.81 11.41 6.33
CA VAL A 51 -6.61 10.65 5.95
C VAL A 51 -5.79 10.31 7.19
N LEU A 52 -5.46 9.03 7.33
CA LEU A 52 -4.56 8.53 8.38
C LEU A 52 -3.40 7.78 7.73
N ALA A 53 -2.18 8.27 7.93
CA ALA A 53 -0.95 7.55 7.60
C ALA A 53 -0.23 7.23 8.92
N PRO A 54 -0.47 6.05 9.52
CA PRO A 54 0.10 5.70 10.80
C PRO A 54 1.59 5.38 10.65
N ARG A 55 2.38 5.77 11.63
CA ARG A 55 3.72 5.24 11.81
C ARG A 55 3.62 3.81 12.34
N LEU A 56 3.97 2.84 11.51
CA LEU A 56 3.90 1.41 11.87
C LEU A 56 4.91 1.07 12.97
N LEU A 57 4.59 0.05 13.76
CA LEU A 57 5.43 -0.37 14.89
C LEU A 57 6.87 -0.65 14.44
N GLY A 58 7.84 -0.15 15.20
CA GLY A 58 9.27 -0.29 14.93
C GLY A 58 9.86 0.72 13.94
N HIS A 59 9.02 1.50 13.22
CA HIS A 59 9.47 2.47 12.23
C HIS A 59 9.59 3.89 12.78
N GLY A 60 10.30 4.76 12.05
CA GLY A 60 10.39 6.19 12.32
C GLY A 60 11.09 6.56 13.65
N SER A 61 11.99 5.73 14.15
CA SER A 61 12.79 5.98 15.35
C SER A 61 14.23 5.53 15.14
N ARG A 62 14.56 4.28 15.44
CA ARG A 62 15.89 3.67 15.27
C ARG A 62 15.78 2.29 14.66
N PRO A 63 16.74 1.84 13.82
CA PRO A 63 16.71 0.52 13.19
C PRO A 63 16.58 -0.63 14.19
N GLU A 64 17.14 -0.48 15.40
CA GLU A 64 17.05 -1.47 16.47
C GLU A 64 15.59 -1.69 16.93
N CYS A 65 14.74 -0.67 16.87
CA CYS A 65 13.31 -0.82 17.17
C CYS A 65 12.61 -1.70 16.11
N LEU A 66 13.03 -1.58 14.85
CA LEU A 66 12.50 -2.41 13.77
C LEU A 66 12.98 -3.86 13.87
N ALA A 67 14.18 -4.10 14.40
CA ALA A 67 14.74 -5.44 14.59
C ALA A 67 13.82 -6.38 15.40
N HIS A 68 13.05 -5.81 16.33
CA HIS A 68 12.14 -6.54 17.21
C HIS A 68 10.71 -6.65 16.69
N THR A 69 10.43 -6.19 15.45
CA THR A 69 9.09 -6.26 14.85
C THR A 69 9.06 -7.17 13.63
N ARG A 70 7.89 -7.72 13.34
CA ARG A 70 7.63 -8.69 12.27
C ARG A 70 6.38 -8.32 11.51
N TRP A 71 6.12 -9.07 10.45
CA TRP A 71 4.91 -8.94 9.63
C TRP A 71 3.62 -8.90 10.47
N THR A 72 3.50 -9.75 11.48
CA THR A 72 2.34 -9.81 12.38
C THR A 72 2.10 -8.52 13.14
N ASP A 73 3.18 -7.84 13.56
CA ASP A 73 3.10 -6.58 14.31
C ASP A 73 2.68 -5.43 13.40
N TRP A 74 3.20 -5.42 12.16
CA TRP A 74 2.81 -4.41 11.16
C TRP A 74 1.37 -4.61 10.71
N MET A 75 0.93 -5.86 10.53
CA MET A 75 -0.48 -6.17 10.28
C MET A 75 -1.38 -5.76 11.44
N ALA A 76 -0.97 -5.97 12.69
CA ALA A 76 -1.73 -5.52 13.86
C ALA A 76 -1.85 -3.99 13.87
N SER A 77 -0.77 -3.27 13.58
CA SER A 77 -0.78 -1.80 13.46
C SER A 77 -1.73 -1.32 12.35
N ALA A 78 -1.70 -1.98 11.18
CA ALA A 78 -2.55 -1.62 10.04
C ALA A 78 -4.04 -1.91 10.32
N ARG A 79 -4.35 -3.05 10.98
CA ARG A 79 -5.72 -3.40 11.39
C ARG A 79 -6.28 -2.37 12.37
N LEU A 80 -5.51 -2.04 13.41
CA LEU A 80 -5.92 -1.04 14.40
C LEU A 80 -6.22 0.32 13.76
N ALA A 81 -5.36 0.77 12.84
CA ALA A 81 -5.55 2.02 12.13
C ALA A 81 -6.78 1.99 11.21
N PHE A 82 -7.01 0.87 10.50
CA PHE A 82 -8.21 0.70 9.68
C PHE A 82 -9.48 0.72 10.53
N ASP A 83 -9.51 -0.05 11.62
CA ASP A 83 -10.68 -0.18 12.47
C ASP A 83 -11.04 1.16 13.13
N ARG A 84 -10.02 1.94 13.57
CA ARG A 84 -10.22 3.32 14.06
C ARG A 84 -10.90 4.23 13.03
N LEU A 85 -10.56 4.12 11.75
CA LEU A 85 -11.24 4.86 10.68
C LEU A 85 -12.64 4.30 10.41
N ALA A 86 -12.78 2.98 10.36
CA ALA A 86 -14.02 2.29 10.08
C ALA A 86 -15.10 2.50 11.16
N ASP A 87 -14.72 2.81 12.40
CA ASP A 87 -15.65 3.17 13.48
C ASP A 87 -16.38 4.51 13.24
N ARG A 88 -15.79 5.38 12.39
CA ARG A 88 -16.29 6.74 12.15
C ARG A 88 -16.71 7.01 10.70
N HIS A 89 -16.31 6.12 9.78
CA HIS A 89 -16.52 6.29 8.35
C HIS A 89 -17.13 5.03 7.74
N GLU A 90 -17.95 5.19 6.72
CA GLU A 90 -18.64 4.08 6.07
C GLU A 90 -17.70 3.24 5.20
N ARG A 91 -16.76 3.88 4.53
CA ARG A 91 -15.76 3.23 3.67
C ARG A 91 -14.37 3.75 3.99
N VAL A 92 -13.42 2.83 4.00
CA VAL A 92 -11.99 3.16 4.12
C VAL A 92 -11.29 2.73 2.83
N TYR A 93 -10.65 3.68 2.16
CA TYR A 93 -9.77 3.42 1.02
C TYR A 93 -8.37 3.14 1.55
N ILE A 94 -7.61 2.29 0.86
CA ILE A 94 -6.24 1.95 1.27
C ILE A 94 -5.28 2.39 0.18
N VAL A 95 -4.24 3.11 0.56
CA VAL A 95 -3.09 3.43 -0.28
C VAL A 95 -1.86 2.84 0.37
N GLY A 96 -1.21 1.90 -0.29
CA GLY A 96 -0.02 1.23 0.24
C GLY A 96 1.18 1.32 -0.70
N LEU A 97 2.35 1.61 -0.14
CA LEU A 97 3.62 1.60 -0.86
C LEU A 97 4.49 0.43 -0.37
N SER A 98 5.05 -0.36 -1.27
CA SER A 98 6.00 -1.44 -0.94
C SER A 98 5.41 -2.45 0.07
N MET A 99 6.00 -2.60 1.24
CA MET A 99 5.42 -3.38 2.35
C MET A 99 3.98 -2.97 2.65
N GLY A 100 3.70 -1.65 2.63
CA GLY A 100 2.35 -1.12 2.81
C GLY A 100 1.35 -1.61 1.76
N ALA A 101 1.80 -1.88 0.53
CA ALA A 101 0.97 -2.49 -0.50
C ALA A 101 0.61 -3.95 -0.17
N LEU A 102 1.56 -4.74 0.36
CA LEU A 102 1.28 -6.10 0.83
C LEU A 102 0.28 -6.11 2.00
N LEU A 103 0.48 -5.20 2.98
CA LEU A 103 -0.47 -4.99 4.09
C LEU A 103 -1.86 -4.61 3.55
N GLY A 104 -1.90 -3.73 2.57
CA GLY A 104 -3.14 -3.28 1.91
C GLY A 104 -3.92 -4.41 1.25
N VAL A 105 -3.24 -5.32 0.54
CA VAL A 105 -3.87 -6.52 -0.07
C VAL A 105 -4.53 -7.40 0.99
N VAL A 106 -3.80 -7.71 2.07
CA VAL A 106 -4.32 -8.57 3.15
C VAL A 106 -5.50 -7.89 3.84
N LEU A 107 -5.35 -6.62 4.18
CA LEU A 107 -6.36 -5.84 4.89
C LEU A 107 -7.63 -5.65 4.05
N ALA A 108 -7.51 -5.33 2.75
CA ALA A 108 -8.65 -5.21 1.84
C ALA A 108 -9.43 -6.53 1.73
N HIS A 109 -8.73 -7.67 1.69
CA HIS A 109 -9.37 -8.98 1.69
C HIS A 109 -10.12 -9.26 3.01
N GLU A 110 -9.51 -8.94 4.16
CA GLU A 110 -10.11 -9.14 5.48
C GLU A 110 -11.33 -8.26 5.74
N ARG A 111 -11.31 -7.01 5.27
CA ARG A 111 -12.37 -6.01 5.52
C ARG A 111 -13.47 -6.00 4.46
N GLY A 112 -13.26 -6.65 3.33
CA GLY A 112 -14.26 -6.85 2.29
C GLY A 112 -14.93 -5.54 1.85
N ALA A 113 -16.25 -5.46 1.93
CA ALA A 113 -17.03 -4.30 1.50
C ALA A 113 -16.74 -2.99 2.27
N ARG A 114 -16.11 -3.06 3.44
CA ARG A 114 -15.67 -1.87 4.19
C ARG A 114 -14.45 -1.20 3.54
N CYS A 115 -13.69 -1.93 2.71
CA CYS A 115 -12.60 -1.38 1.90
C CYS A 115 -13.19 -0.87 0.57
N GLY A 116 -13.31 0.45 0.43
CA GLY A 116 -13.93 1.09 -0.75
C GLY A 116 -13.08 1.03 -2.01
N GLY A 117 -11.75 0.96 -1.87
CA GLY A 117 -10.79 0.90 -2.99
C GLY A 117 -9.37 0.70 -2.49
N LEU A 118 -8.50 0.17 -3.35
CA LEU A 118 -7.12 -0.18 -3.03
C LEU A 118 -6.16 0.39 -4.06
N VAL A 119 -5.15 1.11 -3.61
CA VAL A 119 -4.04 1.61 -4.43
C VAL A 119 -2.75 0.94 -3.98
N LEU A 120 -2.11 0.24 -4.89
CA LEU A 120 -0.90 -0.55 -4.67
C LEU A 120 0.27 0.07 -5.43
N MET A 121 1.26 0.59 -4.72
CA MET A 121 2.44 1.24 -5.28
C MET A 121 3.68 0.39 -5.02
N GLY A 122 4.49 0.09 -6.05
CA GLY A 122 5.75 -0.62 -5.91
C GLY A 122 5.64 -1.96 -5.16
N THR A 123 4.61 -2.76 -5.43
CA THR A 123 4.27 -3.97 -4.65
C THR A 123 5.33 -5.05 -4.79
N PRO A 124 6.06 -5.45 -3.73
CA PRO A 124 7.15 -6.42 -3.81
C PRO A 124 6.66 -7.87 -3.64
N LEU A 125 5.81 -8.39 -4.54
CA LEU A 125 5.38 -9.80 -4.50
C LEU A 125 6.55 -10.77 -4.59
N ARG A 126 7.62 -10.34 -5.31
CA ARG A 126 8.91 -11.02 -5.36
C ARG A 126 10.00 -9.98 -5.44
N LEU A 127 11.08 -10.21 -4.73
CA LEU A 127 12.33 -9.48 -4.88
C LEU A 127 13.18 -10.14 -5.99
N ASP A 128 14.36 -9.60 -6.27
CA ASP A 128 15.30 -10.30 -7.12
C ASP A 128 15.64 -11.71 -6.58
N THR A 129 16.05 -12.60 -7.44
CA THR A 129 16.17 -14.03 -7.10
C THR A 129 17.16 -14.30 -5.96
N ARG A 130 18.26 -13.54 -5.88
CA ARG A 130 19.30 -13.72 -4.85
C ARG A 130 18.77 -13.24 -3.50
N THR A 131 18.26 -12.03 -3.43
CA THR A 131 17.65 -11.44 -2.22
C THR A 131 16.50 -12.32 -1.73
N GLN A 132 15.61 -12.75 -2.61
CA GLN A 132 14.49 -13.62 -2.27
C GLN A 132 14.95 -14.94 -1.64
N LEU A 133 16.00 -15.56 -2.19
CA LEU A 133 16.57 -16.82 -1.65
C LEU A 133 17.20 -16.58 -0.27
N VAL A 134 18.03 -15.54 -0.15
CA VAL A 134 18.69 -15.18 1.11
C VAL A 134 17.67 -14.95 2.22
N LEU A 135 16.62 -14.16 1.96
CA LEU A 135 15.60 -13.87 2.97
C LEU A 135 14.78 -15.11 3.34
N ARG A 136 14.47 -15.98 2.37
CA ARG A 136 13.79 -17.28 2.66
C ARG A 136 14.62 -18.20 3.54
N LEU A 137 15.91 -18.25 3.34
CA LEU A 137 16.82 -19.03 4.20
C LEU A 137 16.96 -18.34 5.57
N ALA A 138 17.20 -17.04 5.59
CA ALA A 138 17.35 -16.27 6.83
C ALA A 138 16.14 -16.40 7.76
N ARG A 139 14.92 -16.41 7.20
CA ARG A 139 13.68 -16.61 7.98
C ARG A 139 13.67 -17.87 8.83
N ARG A 140 14.44 -18.89 8.45
CA ARG A 140 14.51 -20.19 9.14
C ARG A 140 15.67 -20.29 10.13
N LEU A 141 16.53 -19.27 10.21
CA LEU A 141 17.68 -19.30 11.08
C LEU A 141 17.24 -19.08 12.53
N PRO A 142 17.72 -19.89 13.49
CA PRO A 142 17.54 -19.59 14.90
C PRO A 142 18.30 -18.31 15.25
N PHE A 143 17.78 -17.54 16.20
CA PHE A 143 18.42 -16.31 16.70
C PHE A 143 18.66 -15.23 15.66
N ILE A 144 17.87 -15.19 14.57
CA ILE A 144 17.99 -14.17 13.53
C ILE A 144 17.90 -12.72 14.09
N ASP A 145 17.26 -12.54 15.24
CA ASP A 145 17.15 -11.25 15.94
C ASP A 145 18.49 -10.73 16.45
N ALA A 146 19.47 -11.61 16.69
CA ALA A 146 20.83 -11.27 17.10
C ALA A 146 21.77 -10.96 15.92
N TRP A 147 21.29 -11.09 14.67
CA TRP A 147 22.11 -10.84 13.50
C TRP A 147 22.28 -9.34 13.23
N PRO A 148 23.43 -8.95 12.65
CA PRO A 148 23.72 -7.54 12.42
C PRO A 148 22.72 -6.89 11.46
N LEU A 149 22.60 -5.57 11.61
CA LEU A 149 21.88 -4.74 10.66
C LEU A 149 22.66 -4.70 9.33
N VAL A 150 21.96 -4.87 8.23
CA VAL A 150 22.54 -4.80 6.87
C VAL A 150 22.44 -3.36 6.38
N GLU A 151 23.55 -2.78 5.94
CA GLU A 151 23.58 -1.45 5.36
C GLU A 151 22.85 -1.43 4.02
N LYS A 152 22.12 -0.36 3.76
CA LYS A 152 21.59 -0.05 2.44
C LYS A 152 22.66 0.67 1.66
N SER A 153 23.23 0.02 0.64
CA SER A 153 24.31 0.57 -0.17
C SER A 153 23.93 1.88 -0.89
N ASP A 154 22.65 2.02 -1.26
CA ASP A 154 22.22 3.06 -2.22
C ASP A 154 21.15 4.01 -1.64
N GLY A 155 20.89 3.94 -0.31
CA GLY A 155 19.88 4.79 0.35
C GLY A 155 18.44 4.50 -0.07
N PRO A 156 17.53 5.49 0.00
CA PRO A 156 16.16 5.39 -0.50
C PRO A 156 16.13 5.30 -2.03
N ASP A 157 15.33 4.37 -2.58
CA ASP A 157 15.22 4.15 -4.03
C ASP A 157 14.28 5.20 -4.68
N VAL A 158 14.84 6.38 -4.92
CA VAL A 158 14.22 7.53 -5.60
C VAL A 158 15.26 8.20 -6.50
N SER A 159 14.83 8.65 -7.69
CA SER A 159 15.75 9.16 -8.71
C SER A 159 16.31 10.56 -8.41
N ASP A 160 15.66 11.33 -7.53
CA ASP A 160 16.13 12.66 -7.12
C ASP A 160 17.07 12.54 -5.90
N PRO A 161 18.37 12.88 -6.04
CA PRO A 161 19.33 12.81 -4.94
C PRO A 161 19.01 13.74 -3.77
N GLY A 162 18.36 14.89 -4.02
CA GLY A 162 17.95 15.83 -2.99
C GLY A 162 16.84 15.26 -2.11
N VAL A 163 15.89 14.59 -2.72
CA VAL A 163 14.84 13.85 -2.02
C VAL A 163 15.45 12.68 -1.23
N ALA A 164 16.34 11.90 -1.85
CA ALA A 164 17.01 10.78 -1.19
C ALA A 164 17.75 11.22 0.08
N ALA A 165 18.46 12.36 0.03
CA ALA A 165 19.23 12.89 1.16
C ALA A 165 18.36 13.44 2.30
N SER A 166 17.14 13.92 2.02
CA SER A 166 16.26 14.56 2.99
C SER A 166 15.17 13.64 3.56
N MET A 167 14.96 12.49 2.93
CA MET A 167 13.88 11.58 3.30
C MET A 167 14.20 10.83 4.61
N PRO A 168 13.28 10.86 5.62
CA PRO A 168 13.46 10.11 6.87
C PRO A 168 13.29 8.61 6.61
N SER A 169 14.39 7.91 6.48
CA SER A 169 14.48 6.46 6.26
C SER A 169 15.64 5.89 7.04
N TYR A 170 15.57 4.62 7.42
CA TYR A 170 16.73 3.95 8.02
C TYR A 170 17.78 3.66 6.94
N ASP A 171 19.03 3.87 7.30
CA ASP A 171 20.22 3.52 6.50
C ASP A 171 20.57 2.03 6.58
N ARG A 172 20.06 1.34 7.61
CA ARG A 172 20.27 -0.09 7.87
C ARG A 172 18.97 -0.84 8.00
N VAL A 173 18.98 -2.09 7.53
CA VAL A 173 17.82 -2.98 7.59
C VAL A 173 18.13 -4.14 8.52
N PRO A 174 17.32 -4.40 9.55
CA PRO A 174 17.42 -5.63 10.33
C PRO A 174 17.07 -6.83 9.45
N LEU A 175 17.97 -7.81 9.37
CA LEU A 175 17.77 -8.99 8.54
C LEU A 175 16.48 -9.74 8.91
N ALA A 176 16.16 -9.80 10.19
CA ALA A 176 14.95 -10.42 10.70
C ALA A 176 13.66 -9.72 10.21
N ALA A 177 13.65 -8.39 10.19
CA ALA A 177 12.53 -7.61 9.65
C ALA A 177 12.40 -7.82 8.13
N ALA A 178 13.51 -7.75 7.38
CA ALA A 178 13.52 -8.02 5.94
C ALA A 178 13.06 -9.46 5.63
N ALA A 179 13.50 -10.46 6.38
CA ALA A 179 13.10 -11.85 6.21
C ALA A 179 11.60 -12.06 6.48
N SER A 180 11.03 -11.33 7.43
CA SER A 180 9.59 -11.37 7.74
C SER A 180 8.70 -10.80 6.62
N LEU A 181 9.27 -10.03 5.67
CA LEU A 181 8.54 -9.58 4.49
C LEU A 181 8.08 -10.75 3.61
N ILE A 182 8.78 -11.89 3.67
CA ILE A 182 8.38 -13.13 2.97
C ILE A 182 7.00 -13.59 3.41
N ASP A 183 6.67 -13.45 4.71
CA ASP A 183 5.34 -13.81 5.23
C ASP A 183 4.26 -12.92 4.61
N GLY A 184 4.58 -11.63 4.42
CA GLY A 184 3.70 -10.68 3.73
C GLY A 184 3.51 -10.99 2.26
N GLN A 185 4.56 -11.39 1.55
CA GLN A 185 4.48 -11.82 0.15
C GLN A 185 3.57 -13.04 -0.01
N GLU A 186 3.77 -14.07 0.82
CA GLU A 186 2.96 -15.29 0.83
C GLU A 186 1.49 -14.95 1.13
N ALA A 187 1.24 -14.17 2.19
CA ALA A 187 -0.10 -13.75 2.59
C ALA A 187 -0.84 -12.94 1.51
N ALA A 188 -0.13 -12.03 0.82
CA ALA A 188 -0.71 -11.25 -0.26
C ALA A 188 -1.01 -12.12 -1.50
N LEU A 189 -0.08 -13.00 -1.90
CA LEU A 189 -0.26 -13.89 -3.05
C LEU A 189 -1.49 -14.80 -2.91
N GLU A 190 -1.74 -15.34 -1.71
CA GLU A 190 -2.91 -16.18 -1.43
C GLU A 190 -4.24 -15.44 -1.61
N ARG A 191 -4.24 -14.11 -1.41
CA ARG A 191 -5.45 -13.28 -1.35
C ARG A 191 -5.75 -12.51 -2.63
N LEU A 192 -4.75 -12.22 -3.46
CA LEU A 192 -4.91 -11.39 -4.66
C LEU A 192 -6.05 -11.88 -5.58
N SER A 193 -6.14 -13.18 -5.84
CA SER A 193 -7.18 -13.73 -6.71
C SER A 193 -8.60 -13.72 -6.11
N ARG A 194 -8.70 -13.48 -4.81
CA ARG A 194 -9.95 -13.44 -4.06
C ARG A 194 -10.41 -12.01 -3.75
N LEU A 195 -9.59 -11.01 -4.06
CA LEU A 195 -9.98 -9.59 -3.89
C LEU A 195 -11.21 -9.27 -4.74
N ARG A 196 -12.09 -8.45 -4.18
CA ARG A 196 -13.25 -7.87 -4.86
C ARG A 196 -13.20 -6.35 -4.89
N THR A 197 -12.28 -5.76 -4.15
CA THR A 197 -12.08 -4.32 -4.01
C THR A 197 -11.52 -3.74 -5.29
N PRO A 198 -12.10 -2.68 -5.87
CA PRO A 198 -11.52 -1.94 -6.99
C PRO A 198 -10.06 -1.60 -6.71
N THR A 199 -9.16 -1.88 -7.65
CA THR A 199 -7.72 -1.80 -7.40
C THR A 199 -6.97 -1.05 -8.50
N LEU A 200 -6.18 -0.05 -8.10
CA LEU A 200 -5.20 0.65 -8.93
C LEU A 200 -3.79 0.15 -8.56
N VAL A 201 -3.04 -0.29 -9.56
CA VAL A 201 -1.64 -0.73 -9.42
C VAL A 201 -0.74 0.32 -10.07
N LEU A 202 0.19 0.88 -9.31
CA LEU A 202 1.16 1.88 -9.74
C LEU A 202 2.58 1.32 -9.56
N HIS A 203 3.45 1.51 -10.55
CA HIS A 203 4.82 1.00 -10.46
C HIS A 203 5.80 1.87 -11.24
N GLY A 204 6.99 2.08 -10.69
CA GLY A 204 8.11 2.70 -11.40
C GLY A 204 8.76 1.70 -12.37
N ARG A 205 9.07 2.14 -13.60
CA ARG A 205 9.76 1.28 -14.54
C ARG A 205 11.18 0.90 -14.07
N ASN A 206 11.82 1.83 -13.37
CA ASN A 206 13.20 1.72 -12.93
C ASN A 206 13.31 1.34 -11.43
N ASP A 207 12.29 0.68 -10.88
CA ASP A 207 12.25 0.22 -9.49
C ASP A 207 13.34 -0.85 -9.25
N HIS A 208 14.33 -0.53 -8.39
CA HIS A 208 15.46 -1.41 -8.06
C HIS A 208 15.17 -2.33 -6.86
N VAL A 209 14.09 -2.05 -6.11
CA VAL A 209 13.68 -2.84 -4.93
C VAL A 209 12.71 -3.95 -5.34
N ALA A 210 11.69 -3.60 -6.10
CA ALA A 210 10.64 -4.51 -6.56
C ALA A 210 10.58 -4.47 -8.10
N PRO A 211 11.17 -5.43 -8.81
CA PRO A 211 11.18 -5.43 -10.27
C PRO A 211 9.80 -5.17 -10.87
N VAL A 212 9.72 -4.35 -11.93
CA VAL A 212 8.45 -3.89 -12.54
C VAL A 212 7.51 -5.04 -12.97
N ASP A 213 8.05 -6.24 -13.19
CA ASP A 213 7.24 -7.44 -13.44
C ASP A 213 6.28 -7.79 -12.30
N ASN A 214 6.54 -7.31 -11.08
CA ASN A 214 5.60 -7.45 -9.97
C ASN A 214 4.25 -6.79 -10.27
N ALA A 215 4.24 -5.61 -10.90
CA ALA A 215 3.02 -4.93 -11.29
C ALA A 215 2.17 -5.78 -12.25
N ARG A 216 2.82 -6.43 -13.24
CA ARG A 216 2.16 -7.35 -14.17
C ARG A 216 1.63 -8.59 -13.46
N ARG A 217 2.37 -9.13 -12.48
CA ARG A 217 1.93 -10.27 -11.66
C ARG A 217 0.72 -9.91 -10.81
N VAL A 218 0.74 -8.73 -10.15
CA VAL A 218 -0.41 -8.23 -9.37
C VAL A 218 -1.64 -8.12 -10.26
N ILE A 219 -1.56 -7.36 -11.37
CA ILE A 219 -2.74 -7.11 -12.22
C ILE A 219 -3.29 -8.39 -12.84
N SER A 220 -2.43 -9.36 -13.18
CA SER A 220 -2.84 -10.64 -13.72
C SER A 220 -3.49 -11.55 -12.68
N ALA A 221 -3.07 -11.47 -11.42
CA ALA A 221 -3.65 -12.25 -10.33
C ALA A 221 -5.02 -11.73 -9.88
N LEU A 222 -5.28 -10.44 -10.03
CA LEU A 222 -6.57 -9.81 -9.72
C LEU A 222 -7.65 -10.30 -10.70
N ARG A 223 -8.78 -10.77 -10.17
CA ARG A 223 -9.88 -11.33 -10.98
C ARG A 223 -11.07 -10.40 -11.15
N MET A 224 -11.19 -9.34 -10.29
CA MET A 224 -12.25 -8.35 -10.44
C MET A 224 -12.06 -7.53 -11.73
N PRO A 225 -13.15 -7.02 -12.34
CA PRO A 225 -13.07 -6.20 -13.55
C PRO A 225 -12.53 -4.80 -13.31
N GLU A 226 -12.75 -4.25 -12.12
CA GLU A 226 -12.36 -2.89 -11.75
C GLU A 226 -10.90 -2.84 -11.28
N LYS A 227 -9.98 -3.05 -12.21
CA LYS A 227 -8.53 -2.99 -11.99
C LYS A 227 -7.84 -2.17 -13.06
N GLN A 228 -6.85 -1.40 -12.65
CA GLN A 228 -6.04 -0.55 -13.53
C GLN A 228 -4.56 -0.73 -13.22
N LEU A 229 -3.70 -0.57 -14.23
CA LEU A 229 -2.25 -0.58 -14.10
C LEU A 229 -1.67 0.66 -14.77
N ILE A 230 -0.83 1.40 -14.05
CA ILE A 230 -0.03 2.51 -14.58
C ILE A 230 1.43 2.26 -14.25
N ILE A 231 2.31 2.33 -15.26
CA ILE A 231 3.75 2.23 -15.11
C ILE A 231 4.36 3.60 -15.44
N TYR A 232 5.08 4.17 -14.48
CA TYR A 232 5.77 5.46 -14.62
C TYR A 232 7.16 5.25 -15.21
N PRO A 233 7.44 5.78 -16.41
CA PRO A 233 8.64 5.42 -17.18
C PRO A 233 9.95 5.96 -16.59
N ARG A 234 9.91 7.01 -15.76
CA ARG A 234 11.10 7.66 -15.21
C ARG A 234 11.30 7.40 -13.72
N SER A 235 10.23 7.02 -13.01
CA SER A 235 10.25 6.84 -11.57
C SER A 235 10.85 5.50 -11.15
N TRP A 236 11.39 5.50 -9.93
CA TRP A 236 11.93 4.34 -9.23
C TRP A 236 10.89 3.78 -8.24
N HIS A 237 11.33 3.29 -7.07
CA HIS A 237 10.46 2.60 -6.12
C HIS A 237 9.50 3.52 -5.34
N ILE A 238 10.01 4.68 -4.86
CA ILE A 238 9.27 5.58 -3.97
C ILE A 238 8.47 6.59 -4.79
N LEU A 239 7.49 6.09 -5.54
CA LEU A 239 6.68 6.84 -6.51
C LEU A 239 6.17 8.21 -6.04
N PRO A 240 5.64 8.36 -4.80
CA PRO A 240 5.04 9.65 -4.40
C PRO A 240 6.05 10.77 -4.15
N LEU A 241 7.34 10.45 -4.11
CA LEU A 241 8.43 11.42 -3.89
C LEU A 241 9.37 11.54 -5.09
N ASP A 242 9.15 10.77 -6.15
CA ASP A 242 10.02 10.74 -7.31
C ASP A 242 9.60 11.75 -8.39
N VAL A 243 10.35 11.80 -9.49
CA VAL A 243 10.21 12.79 -10.59
C VAL A 243 8.84 12.83 -11.26
N GLU A 244 8.00 11.81 -11.09
CA GLU A 244 6.61 11.78 -11.59
C GLU A 244 5.57 11.86 -10.45
N SER A 245 5.98 12.34 -9.27
CA SER A 245 5.13 12.48 -8.07
C SER A 245 3.77 13.12 -8.36
N GLU A 246 3.75 14.24 -9.10
CA GLU A 246 2.50 14.93 -9.44
C GLU A 246 1.52 14.03 -10.22
N SER A 247 2.04 13.20 -11.14
CA SER A 247 1.22 12.24 -11.89
C SER A 247 0.72 11.11 -10.99
N VAL A 248 1.56 10.59 -10.11
CA VAL A 248 1.21 9.57 -9.11
C VAL A 248 0.08 10.06 -8.20
N VAL A 249 0.21 11.29 -7.70
CA VAL A 249 -0.81 11.93 -6.84
C VAL A 249 -2.11 12.12 -7.60
N ARG A 250 -2.05 12.70 -8.81
CA ARG A 250 -3.23 12.95 -9.65
C ARG A 250 -3.98 11.65 -9.94
N ASP A 251 -3.27 10.60 -10.38
CA ASP A 251 -3.87 9.35 -10.81
C ASP A 251 -4.47 8.59 -9.60
N THR A 252 -3.82 8.68 -8.43
CA THR A 252 -4.35 8.16 -7.16
C THR A 252 -5.65 8.86 -6.75
N VAL A 253 -5.67 10.19 -6.77
CA VAL A 253 -6.86 10.98 -6.44
C VAL A 253 -7.99 10.70 -7.42
N ALA A 254 -7.71 10.69 -8.73
CA ALA A 254 -8.70 10.42 -9.77
C ALA A 254 -9.34 9.03 -9.61
N PHE A 255 -8.55 8.01 -9.31
CA PHE A 255 -9.05 6.66 -9.05
C PHE A 255 -9.97 6.63 -7.83
N ILE A 256 -9.55 7.19 -6.71
CA ILE A 256 -10.36 7.23 -5.47
C ILE A 256 -11.67 7.99 -5.71
N ASP A 257 -11.61 9.16 -6.36
CA ASP A 257 -12.81 9.94 -6.68
C ASP A 257 -13.77 9.16 -7.60
N ALA A 258 -13.25 8.47 -8.61
CA ALA A 258 -14.06 7.66 -9.52
C ALA A 258 -14.76 6.48 -8.80
N VAL A 259 -14.05 5.82 -7.88
CA VAL A 259 -14.64 4.72 -7.10
C VAL A 259 -15.66 5.25 -6.07
N ARG A 260 -15.40 6.40 -5.46
CA ARG A 260 -16.34 7.07 -4.54
C ARG A 260 -17.66 7.43 -5.24
N ALA A 261 -17.58 7.97 -6.46
CA ALA A 261 -18.74 8.40 -7.22
C ALA A 261 -19.69 7.24 -7.60
N ARG A 262 -19.18 6.01 -7.73
CA ARG A 262 -19.99 4.81 -8.07
C ARG A 262 -20.79 4.27 -6.86
N GLY A 263 -20.50 4.71 -5.64
CA GLY A 263 -21.13 4.17 -4.43
C GLY A 263 -20.59 2.76 -4.05
N PRO A 264 -21.17 2.11 -3.04
CA PRO A 264 -20.76 0.78 -2.62
C PRO A 264 -21.02 -0.22 -3.74
N CYS A 265 -20.03 -1.08 -4.02
CA CYS A 265 -20.23 -2.25 -4.87
C CYS A 265 -21.20 -3.20 -4.15
N VAL A 266 -22.46 -3.14 -4.47
CA VAL A 266 -23.45 -4.11 -3.99
C VAL A 266 -23.15 -5.42 -4.72
N PRO A 267 -22.82 -6.53 -4.03
CA PRO A 267 -22.71 -7.82 -4.68
C PRO A 267 -24.05 -8.13 -5.33
N THR A 268 -24.07 -8.29 -6.65
CA THR A 268 -25.26 -8.73 -7.38
C THR A 268 -25.39 -10.25 -7.24
N ASP A 269 -25.58 -10.73 -6.02
CA ASP A 269 -26.02 -12.10 -5.74
C ASP A 269 -27.55 -12.22 -5.65
N ASP A 270 -28.30 -11.38 -6.39
CA ASP A 270 -29.72 -11.64 -6.64
C ASP A 270 -29.87 -12.33 -8.01
N PRO A 271 -30.08 -13.66 -8.04
CA PRO A 271 -30.30 -14.39 -9.28
C PRO A 271 -31.61 -14.00 -9.99
N ARG A 272 -32.40 -13.07 -9.46
CA ARG A 272 -33.69 -12.62 -10.00
C ARG A 272 -33.61 -11.36 -10.86
N ARG A 273 -32.44 -10.76 -11.05
CA ARG A 273 -32.25 -9.58 -11.93
C ARG A 273 -31.71 -9.91 -13.33
N SER A 274 -31.82 -11.15 -13.77
CA SER A 274 -31.67 -11.48 -15.20
C SER A 274 -33.05 -11.46 -15.85
N ILE A 275 -33.13 -10.74 -16.99
CA ILE A 275 -34.20 -10.73 -17.96
C ILE A 275 -35.23 -9.60 -17.78
N THR A 276 -34.93 -8.45 -18.39
CA THR A 276 -35.93 -7.76 -19.22
C THR A 276 -35.22 -7.23 -20.49
N PRO A 277 -35.42 -7.81 -21.63
CA PRO A 277 -35.00 -7.22 -22.91
C PRO A 277 -35.89 -6.02 -23.19
N ALA A 278 -35.30 -4.86 -23.41
CA ALA A 278 -36.01 -3.68 -23.90
C ALA A 278 -36.61 -4.04 -25.28
N ALA A 279 -37.92 -4.05 -25.35
CA ALA A 279 -38.66 -4.18 -26.59
C ALA A 279 -38.37 -2.99 -27.50
N CYS A 280 -37.77 -3.26 -28.63
CA CYS A 280 -37.61 -2.33 -29.74
C CYS A 280 -39.00 -2.12 -30.38
N ALA A 281 -39.67 -1.01 -30.07
CA ALA A 281 -40.86 -0.59 -30.78
C ALA A 281 -40.44 0.01 -32.11
N GLN A 282 -40.68 -0.70 -33.17
CA GLN A 282 -40.74 -0.16 -34.53
C GLN A 282 -42.12 0.47 -34.70
N GLU A 283 -42.17 1.79 -34.77
CA GLU A 283 -43.32 2.51 -35.34
C GLU A 283 -43.08 2.70 -36.84
N THR A 284 -43.80 1.91 -37.63
CA THR A 284 -44.12 2.20 -39.02
C THR A 284 -45.40 3.00 -39.04
N SER A 285 -45.37 4.18 -39.64
CA SER A 285 -46.59 4.94 -40.01
C SER A 285 -46.69 5.09 -41.51
N PRO A 286 -47.89 5.21 -42.04
CA PRO A 286 -48.24 5.10 -43.45
C PRO A 286 -47.85 6.31 -44.31
#